data_c8c2a6d1cb4b27d7668f0286cc5b5ba4
#
_entry.id   c8c2a6d1cb4b27d7668f0286cc5b5ba4
#
_cell.length_a   1.000
_cell.length_b   1.000
_cell.length_c   1.000
_cell.angle_alpha   90.00
_cell.angle_beta   90.00
_cell.angle_gamma   90.00
#
_symmetry.space_group_name_H-M   'P 1'
#
loop_
_entity.id
_entity.type
_entity.pdbx_description
1 polymer ?
#
loop_
_entity_poly.entity_id
_entity_poly.type
_entity_poly.pdbx_seq_one_letter_code
_entity_poly.pdbx_strand_id
1 'polypeptide(L)'
;MTPERYAKILRVLSKRQPTLTVLMDEVNKPHNLSAIVRTCDAVGVLQAHAVPPRGGRLVDFDGHTFEATSGSAHKWVPVQKHAEAVGAVRDLQAQGFQVLATHLSQRSVDYREVDYTRPTCVLLGAEKWGVGDEAADAADHNIIIPMFGMVQSLNVSVAAATILFEAQRQRLAAGMYDAPQLGDEDLRRWAFEWAYPDLAPGYRERGESYPALDEHGQILA
;
A
#
# COMPACT_ATOMS: atom_id res chain seq x y z
N MET A 1 7.23 -11.85 23.02
CA MET A 1 6.00 -11.09 22.70
C MET A 1 5.29 -10.76 24.01
N THR A 2 4.69 -9.55 24.18
CA THR A 2 3.80 -9.29 25.32
C THR A 2 2.34 -9.41 24.90
N PRO A 3 1.43 -9.80 25.80
CA PRO A 3 0.00 -9.93 25.47
C PRO A 3 -0.62 -8.64 24.91
N GLU A 4 -0.25 -7.48 25.47
CA GLU A 4 -0.75 -6.17 25.02
C GLU A 4 -0.29 -5.82 23.60
N ARG A 5 0.97 -6.16 23.27
CA ARG A 5 1.52 -5.97 21.91
C ARG A 5 0.80 -6.88 20.93
N TYR A 6 0.56 -8.14 21.28
CA TYR A 6 -0.15 -9.08 20.43
C TYR A 6 -1.60 -8.66 20.19
N ALA A 7 -2.31 -8.28 21.25
CA ALA A 7 -3.67 -7.73 21.14
C ALA A 7 -3.71 -6.48 20.22
N LYS A 8 -2.68 -5.61 20.29
CA LYS A 8 -2.57 -4.47 19.38
C LYS A 8 -2.36 -4.92 17.93
N ILE A 9 -1.52 -5.93 17.68
CA ILE A 9 -1.30 -6.51 16.35
C ILE A 9 -2.62 -7.01 15.77
N LEU A 10 -3.36 -7.84 16.50
CA LEU A 10 -4.65 -8.39 16.05
C LEU A 10 -5.67 -7.29 15.76
N ARG A 11 -5.76 -6.29 16.63
CA ARG A 11 -6.64 -5.13 16.44
C ARG A 11 -6.29 -4.34 15.17
N VAL A 12 -5.00 -4.14 14.88
CA VAL A 12 -4.58 -3.44 13.66
C VAL A 12 -4.84 -4.30 12.42
N LEU A 13 -4.52 -5.59 12.48
CA LEU A 13 -4.79 -6.53 11.37
C LEU A 13 -6.28 -6.64 11.05
N SER A 14 -7.16 -6.57 12.05
CA SER A 14 -8.63 -6.58 11.82
C SER A 14 -9.14 -5.37 11.04
N LYS A 15 -8.34 -4.31 10.91
CA LYS A 15 -8.67 -3.09 10.13
C LYS A 15 -7.94 -3.02 8.80
N ARG A 16 -7.10 -4.00 8.47
CA ARG A 16 -6.40 -4.00 7.18
C ARG A 16 -7.36 -4.23 6.03
N GLN A 17 -7.07 -3.53 4.94
CA GLN A 17 -7.84 -3.51 3.70
C GLN A 17 -7.01 -4.15 2.58
N PRO A 18 -7.03 -5.48 2.42
CA PRO A 18 -6.21 -6.17 1.43
C PRO A 18 -6.59 -5.81 -0.02
N THR A 19 -7.78 -5.24 -0.20
CA THR A 19 -8.30 -4.79 -1.49
C THR A 19 -8.05 -3.30 -1.77
N LEU A 20 -7.20 -2.62 -0.98
CA LEU A 20 -6.74 -1.25 -1.23
C LEU A 20 -5.22 -1.22 -1.23
N THR A 21 -4.63 -0.70 -2.31
CA THR A 21 -3.18 -0.59 -2.43
C THR A 21 -2.75 0.63 -3.23
N VAL A 22 -1.44 0.88 -3.27
CA VAL A 22 -0.81 1.88 -4.13
C VAL A 22 0.29 1.24 -4.97
N LEU A 23 0.50 1.75 -6.17
CA LEU A 23 1.68 1.47 -7.00
C LEU A 23 2.45 2.78 -7.19
N MET A 24 3.67 2.84 -6.68
CA MET A 24 4.56 4.00 -6.76
C MET A 24 5.50 3.83 -7.95
N ASP A 25 5.18 4.50 -9.06
CA ASP A 25 5.96 4.44 -10.29
C ASP A 25 7.06 5.51 -10.28
N GLU A 26 8.31 5.07 -10.20
CA GLU A 26 9.52 5.92 -10.20
C GLU A 26 9.51 7.04 -9.13
N VAL A 27 8.71 6.93 -8.08
CA VAL A 27 8.79 7.86 -6.94
C VAL A 27 10.15 7.68 -6.27
N ASN A 28 11.00 8.68 -6.37
CA ASN A 28 12.43 8.53 -6.06
C ASN A 28 12.90 9.24 -4.78
N LYS A 29 12.08 10.14 -4.22
CA LYS A 29 12.46 10.87 -3.00
C LYS A 29 12.11 10.05 -1.75
N PRO A 30 13.09 9.67 -0.92
CA PRO A 30 12.85 8.82 0.24
C PRO A 30 11.76 9.35 1.19
N HIS A 31 11.71 10.68 1.39
CA HIS A 31 10.70 11.29 2.25
C HIS A 31 9.27 11.17 1.67
N ASN A 32 9.09 11.23 0.34
CA ASN A 32 7.79 11.04 -0.29
C ASN A 32 7.35 9.57 -0.20
N LEU A 33 8.25 8.63 -0.51
CA LEU A 33 7.99 7.19 -0.33
C LEU A 33 7.58 6.87 1.11
N SER A 34 8.36 7.38 2.08
CA SER A 34 8.07 7.18 3.50
C SER A 34 6.73 7.78 3.92
N ALA A 35 6.39 8.97 3.42
CA ALA A 35 5.11 9.62 3.70
C ALA A 35 3.93 8.85 3.09
N ILE A 36 4.07 8.32 1.86
CA ILE A 36 3.06 7.48 1.21
C ILE A 36 2.84 6.19 2.02
N VAL A 37 3.90 5.48 2.40
CA VAL A 37 3.80 4.25 3.19
C VAL A 37 3.18 4.50 4.57
N ARG A 38 3.49 5.63 5.22
CA ARG A 38 2.82 6.03 6.47
C ARG A 38 1.34 6.31 6.28
N THR A 39 0.96 6.93 5.17
CA THR A 39 -0.46 7.13 4.82
C THR A 39 -1.14 5.78 4.55
N CYS A 40 -0.49 4.87 3.84
CA CYS A 40 -0.97 3.50 3.63
C CYS A 40 -1.26 2.80 4.97
N ASP A 41 -0.32 2.86 5.92
CA ASP A 41 -0.52 2.31 7.26
C ASP A 41 -1.72 2.95 7.97
N ALA A 42 -1.83 4.28 7.91
CA ALA A 42 -2.91 5.03 8.57
C ALA A 42 -4.31 4.68 8.07
N VAL A 43 -4.47 4.39 6.77
CA VAL A 43 -5.76 4.00 6.17
C VAL A 43 -5.97 2.49 6.11
N GLY A 44 -5.03 1.70 6.62
CA GLY A 44 -5.16 0.24 6.70
C GLY A 44 -4.75 -0.53 5.46
N VAL A 45 -4.03 0.04 4.51
CA VAL A 45 -3.42 -0.70 3.40
C VAL A 45 -2.52 -1.81 3.96
N LEU A 46 -2.66 -3.03 3.44
CA LEU A 46 -1.90 -4.18 3.92
C LEU A 46 -0.52 -4.25 3.28
N GLN A 47 -0.42 -3.98 1.98
CA GLN A 47 0.79 -4.06 1.17
C GLN A 47 0.77 -2.96 0.13
N ALA A 48 1.93 -2.40 -0.21
CA ALA A 48 2.11 -1.43 -1.29
C ALA A 48 3.02 -2.01 -2.39
N HIS A 49 3.07 -1.34 -3.54
CA HIS A 49 3.86 -1.73 -4.70
C HIS A 49 4.74 -0.56 -5.16
N ALA A 50 5.91 -0.86 -5.73
CA ALA A 50 6.80 0.16 -6.28
C ALA A 50 7.56 -0.33 -7.51
N VAL A 51 7.78 0.58 -8.44
CA VAL A 51 8.70 0.45 -9.57
C VAL A 51 9.89 1.38 -9.31
N PRO A 52 11.12 0.86 -9.37
CA PRO A 52 12.30 1.70 -9.16
C PRO A 52 12.51 2.70 -10.30
N PRO A 53 13.13 3.86 -10.03
CA PRO A 53 13.49 4.83 -11.06
C PRO A 53 14.44 4.23 -12.10
N ARG A 54 14.25 4.54 -13.37
CA ARG A 54 15.14 4.13 -14.47
C ARG A 54 16.56 4.66 -14.25
N GLY A 55 17.54 3.76 -14.13
CA GLY A 55 18.94 4.11 -13.88
C GLY A 55 19.24 4.64 -12.48
N GLY A 56 18.26 4.66 -11.61
CA GLY A 56 18.40 5.02 -10.19
C GLY A 56 18.70 3.80 -9.32
N ARG A 57 19.41 4.02 -8.20
CA ARG A 57 19.41 3.03 -7.12
C ARG A 57 17.98 2.93 -6.59
N LEU A 58 17.47 1.70 -6.51
CA LEU A 58 16.33 1.40 -5.67
C LEU A 58 16.52 2.07 -4.33
N VAL A 59 15.53 2.86 -3.90
CA VAL A 59 15.44 3.18 -2.47
C VAL A 59 15.38 1.82 -1.79
N ASP A 60 16.36 1.56 -0.96
CA ASP A 60 16.38 0.33 -0.18
C ASP A 60 15.25 0.45 0.84
N PHE A 61 14.11 -0.17 0.52
CA PHE A 61 12.94 -0.17 1.41
C PHE A 61 13.22 -0.93 2.71
N ASP A 62 14.29 -1.73 2.72
CA ASP A 62 14.77 -2.48 3.88
C ASP A 62 15.97 -1.77 4.56
N GLY A 63 16.44 -0.63 4.02
CA GLY A 63 17.64 0.08 4.48
C GLY A 63 17.37 1.20 5.50
N HIS A 64 18.41 1.53 6.26
CA HIS A 64 18.39 2.52 7.36
C HIS A 64 17.82 3.90 6.98
N THR A 65 17.97 4.33 5.73
CA THR A 65 17.46 5.64 5.27
C THR A 65 15.92 5.65 5.21
N PHE A 66 15.31 4.55 4.80
CA PHE A 66 13.86 4.40 4.77
C PHE A 66 13.31 4.20 6.19
N GLU A 67 14.00 3.43 7.03
CA GLU A 67 13.67 3.24 8.43
C GLU A 67 13.60 4.58 9.20
N ALA A 68 14.59 5.44 9.04
CA ALA A 68 14.67 6.71 9.74
C ALA A 68 13.52 7.67 9.39
N THR A 69 12.98 7.60 8.15
CA THR A 69 11.98 8.55 7.66
C THR A 69 10.55 8.02 7.72
N SER A 70 10.35 6.69 7.67
CA SER A 70 9.02 6.07 7.64
C SER A 70 8.33 5.96 9.01
N GLY A 71 9.01 6.28 10.10
CA GLY A 71 8.46 6.18 11.46
C GLY A 71 8.00 4.75 11.79
N SER A 72 8.75 3.74 11.35
CA SER A 72 8.45 2.29 11.44
C SER A 72 7.28 1.78 10.59
N ALA A 73 6.61 2.59 9.78
CA ALA A 73 5.48 2.13 8.96
C ALA A 73 5.87 1.03 7.95
N HIS A 74 7.12 1.05 7.44
CA HIS A 74 7.67 0.02 6.56
C HIS A 74 7.60 -1.41 7.17
N LYS A 75 7.61 -1.53 8.50
CA LYS A 75 7.47 -2.82 9.20
C LYS A 75 6.07 -3.40 9.10
N TRP A 76 5.08 -2.54 8.85
CA TRP A 76 3.66 -2.88 8.86
C TRP A 76 3.00 -2.83 7.49
N VAL A 77 3.66 -2.22 6.50
CA VAL A 77 3.23 -2.16 5.10
C VAL A 77 4.43 -2.52 4.23
N PRO A 78 4.64 -3.80 3.93
CA PRO A 78 5.70 -4.22 3.02
C PRO A 78 5.46 -3.66 1.62
N VAL A 79 6.57 -3.41 0.89
CA VAL A 79 6.54 -2.87 -0.46
C VAL A 79 7.04 -3.92 -1.44
N GLN A 80 6.15 -4.42 -2.28
CA GLN A 80 6.51 -5.34 -3.37
C GLN A 80 7.14 -4.54 -4.53
N LYS A 81 8.30 -5.00 -4.99
CA LYS A 81 9.03 -4.38 -6.10
C LYS A 81 8.62 -5.01 -7.43
N HIS A 82 8.44 -4.18 -8.44
CA HIS A 82 8.15 -4.59 -9.82
C HIS A 82 9.23 -4.06 -10.76
N ALA A 83 9.45 -4.73 -11.88
CA ALA A 83 10.44 -4.32 -12.87
C ALA A 83 9.99 -3.09 -13.66
N GLU A 84 8.69 -2.99 -13.97
CA GLU A 84 8.09 -1.91 -14.77
C GLU A 84 6.63 -1.65 -14.39
N ALA A 85 6.14 -0.44 -14.70
CA ALA A 85 4.81 0.00 -14.30
C ALA A 85 3.69 -0.74 -15.06
N VAL A 86 3.81 -0.90 -16.37
CA VAL A 86 2.77 -1.54 -17.20
C VAL A 86 2.56 -3.00 -16.81
N GLY A 87 3.64 -3.74 -16.55
CA GLY A 87 3.58 -5.11 -16.04
C GLY A 87 2.87 -5.18 -14.68
N ALA A 88 3.27 -4.29 -13.76
CA ALA A 88 2.64 -4.21 -12.43
C ALA A 88 1.14 -3.86 -12.49
N VAL A 89 0.74 -2.95 -13.40
CA VAL A 89 -0.67 -2.62 -13.64
C VAL A 89 -1.45 -3.85 -14.08
N ARG A 90 -0.94 -4.58 -15.08
CA ARG A 90 -1.60 -5.79 -15.59
C ARG A 90 -1.70 -6.90 -14.56
N ASP A 91 -0.65 -7.10 -13.76
CA ASP A 91 -0.63 -8.09 -12.69
C ASP A 91 -1.68 -7.78 -11.62
N LEU A 92 -1.86 -6.51 -11.26
CA LEU A 92 -2.87 -6.08 -10.30
C LEU A 92 -4.28 -6.20 -10.89
N GLN A 93 -4.48 -5.85 -12.17
CA GLN A 93 -5.75 -6.06 -12.88
C GLN A 93 -6.12 -7.54 -12.95
N ALA A 94 -5.16 -8.43 -13.21
CA ALA A 94 -5.38 -9.87 -13.19
C ALA A 94 -5.79 -10.41 -11.81
N GLN A 95 -5.40 -9.72 -10.72
CA GLN A 95 -5.85 -10.00 -9.35
C GLN A 95 -7.21 -9.36 -9.02
N GLY A 96 -7.86 -8.69 -9.96
CA GLY A 96 -9.18 -8.07 -9.79
C GLY A 96 -9.17 -6.63 -9.30
N PHE A 97 -8.01 -5.98 -9.20
CA PHE A 97 -7.95 -4.56 -8.86
C PHE A 97 -8.33 -3.69 -10.05
N GLN A 98 -9.14 -2.67 -9.84
CA GLN A 98 -9.16 -1.52 -10.71
C GLN A 98 -7.92 -0.67 -10.44
N VAL A 99 -7.22 -0.23 -11.48
CA VAL A 99 -6.04 0.63 -11.35
C VAL A 99 -6.40 2.06 -11.76
N LEU A 100 -6.18 3.01 -10.84
CA LEU A 100 -6.49 4.42 -10.99
C LEU A 100 -5.21 5.22 -11.11
N ALA A 101 -4.86 5.70 -12.31
CA ALA A 101 -3.67 6.49 -12.53
C ALA A 101 -3.90 7.97 -12.18
N THR A 102 -3.02 8.54 -11.35
CA THR A 102 -3.00 9.98 -11.10
C THR A 102 -2.37 10.70 -12.28
N HIS A 103 -3.15 10.89 -13.34
CA HIS A 103 -2.68 11.42 -14.63
C HIS A 103 -3.70 12.38 -15.23
N LEU A 104 -3.23 13.55 -15.69
CA LEU A 104 -4.08 14.55 -16.34
C LEU A 104 -4.26 14.22 -17.82
N SER A 105 -5.46 13.86 -18.19
CA SER A 105 -5.86 13.61 -19.58
C SER A 105 -7.29 14.14 -19.84
N GLN A 106 -7.72 14.12 -21.11
CA GLN A 106 -9.11 14.49 -21.44
C GLN A 106 -10.14 13.50 -20.88
N ARG A 107 -9.71 12.29 -20.49
CA ARG A 107 -10.58 11.24 -19.94
C ARG A 107 -10.52 11.16 -18.41
N SER A 108 -9.78 12.08 -17.77
CA SER A 108 -9.61 12.04 -16.31
C SER A 108 -10.90 12.46 -15.61
N VAL A 109 -11.26 11.73 -14.58
CA VAL A 109 -12.40 12.00 -13.70
C VAL A 109 -11.93 12.55 -12.35
N ASP A 110 -12.81 13.26 -11.66
CA ASP A 110 -12.54 13.69 -10.28
C ASP A 110 -12.33 12.45 -9.39
N TYR A 111 -11.26 12.44 -8.60
CA TYR A 111 -10.94 11.31 -7.72
C TYR A 111 -12.09 10.93 -6.77
N ARG A 112 -13.01 11.84 -6.47
CA ARG A 112 -14.18 11.62 -5.60
C ARG A 112 -15.33 10.89 -6.29
N GLU A 113 -15.33 10.83 -7.63
CA GLU A 113 -16.37 10.16 -8.42
C GLU A 113 -16.11 8.66 -8.61
N VAL A 114 -14.93 8.17 -8.19
CA VAL A 114 -14.59 6.75 -8.30
C VAL A 114 -15.13 5.98 -7.10
N ASP A 115 -15.58 4.76 -7.34
CA ASP A 115 -16.00 3.82 -6.29
C ASP A 115 -14.76 3.08 -5.72
N TYR A 116 -14.30 3.49 -4.56
CA TYR A 116 -13.20 2.88 -3.83
C TYR A 116 -13.61 1.68 -2.96
N THR A 117 -14.88 1.30 -2.92
CA THR A 117 -15.32 0.08 -2.22
C THR A 117 -14.92 -1.18 -2.99
N ARG A 118 -14.66 -1.05 -4.29
CA ARG A 118 -14.08 -2.08 -5.14
C ARG A 118 -12.59 -2.29 -4.82
N PRO A 119 -12.01 -3.48 -5.15
CA PRO A 119 -10.56 -3.65 -5.08
C PRO A 119 -9.87 -2.57 -5.93
N THR A 120 -9.00 -1.76 -5.30
CA THR A 120 -8.46 -0.54 -5.91
C THR A 120 -6.96 -0.41 -5.68
N CYS A 121 -6.22 -0.16 -6.76
CA CYS A 121 -4.84 0.31 -6.74
C CYS A 121 -4.76 1.75 -7.23
N VAL A 122 -4.14 2.64 -6.45
CA VAL A 122 -3.84 4.02 -6.87
C VAL A 122 -2.42 4.06 -7.41
N LEU A 123 -2.28 4.34 -8.72
CA LEU A 123 -1.00 4.50 -9.40
C LEU A 123 -0.53 5.95 -9.27
N LEU A 124 0.61 6.12 -8.60
CA LEU A 124 1.25 7.40 -8.28
C LEU A 124 2.56 7.51 -9.06
N GLY A 125 2.75 8.59 -9.80
CA GLY A 125 3.94 8.79 -10.62
C GLY A 125 5.04 9.61 -9.94
N ALA A 126 6.19 9.71 -10.62
CA ALA A 126 7.32 10.54 -10.20
C ALA A 126 6.93 12.02 -10.10
N GLU A 127 7.57 12.76 -9.16
CA GLU A 127 7.25 14.16 -8.88
C GLU A 127 7.45 15.09 -10.09
N LYS A 128 8.38 14.77 -10.99
CA LYS A 128 8.71 15.63 -12.13
C LYS A 128 7.90 15.29 -13.38
N TRP A 129 7.61 14.01 -13.59
CA TRP A 129 7.05 13.51 -14.85
C TRP A 129 5.63 12.95 -14.70
N GLY A 130 5.16 12.77 -13.46
CA GLY A 130 3.88 12.10 -13.22
C GLY A 130 3.94 10.59 -13.54
N VAL A 131 2.79 10.02 -13.81
CA VAL A 131 2.64 8.68 -14.37
C VAL A 131 2.92 8.72 -15.85
N GLY A 132 3.75 7.80 -16.35
CA GLY A 132 4.06 7.71 -17.79
C GLY A 132 2.81 7.35 -18.61
N ASP A 133 2.75 7.85 -19.86
CA ASP A 133 1.57 7.69 -20.73
C ASP A 133 1.19 6.21 -20.94
N GLU A 134 2.17 5.32 -21.13
CA GLU A 134 1.93 3.88 -21.31
C GLU A 134 1.27 3.24 -20.09
N ALA A 135 1.69 3.62 -18.87
CA ALA A 135 1.10 3.13 -17.65
C ALA A 135 -0.30 3.74 -17.38
N ALA A 136 -0.47 5.02 -17.74
CA ALA A 136 -1.77 5.71 -17.64
C ALA A 136 -2.79 5.15 -18.65
N ASP A 137 -2.35 4.74 -19.85
CA ASP A 137 -3.20 4.09 -20.86
C ASP A 137 -3.54 2.64 -20.49
N ALA A 138 -2.66 1.94 -19.74
CA ALA A 138 -2.92 0.60 -19.24
C ALA A 138 -3.87 0.59 -18.04
N ALA A 139 -3.99 1.70 -17.31
CA ALA A 139 -4.88 1.84 -16.16
C ALA A 139 -6.37 1.85 -16.57
N ASP A 140 -7.25 1.46 -15.66
CA ASP A 140 -8.70 1.43 -15.89
C ASP A 140 -9.29 2.85 -15.97
N HIS A 141 -8.80 3.76 -15.12
CA HIS A 141 -9.21 5.16 -15.12
C HIS A 141 -8.03 6.09 -14.83
N ASN A 142 -8.05 7.27 -15.45
CA ASN A 142 -7.24 8.39 -15.04
C ASN A 142 -8.03 9.27 -14.08
N ILE A 143 -7.42 9.62 -12.94
CA ILE A 143 -8.07 10.45 -11.90
C ILE A 143 -7.27 11.73 -11.67
N ILE A 144 -7.98 12.79 -11.31
CA ILE A 144 -7.39 14.07 -10.95
C ILE A 144 -7.93 14.56 -9.60
N ILE A 145 -7.09 15.33 -8.90
CA ILE A 145 -7.53 16.19 -7.80
C ILE A 145 -7.74 17.57 -8.40
N PRO A 146 -8.98 18.11 -8.43
CA PRO A 146 -9.25 19.42 -9.02
C PRO A 146 -8.45 20.53 -8.34
N MET A 147 -7.77 21.36 -9.13
CA MET A 147 -6.93 22.46 -8.66
C MET A 147 -7.57 23.79 -9.04
N PHE A 148 -7.85 24.65 -8.07
CA PHE A 148 -8.47 25.98 -8.28
C PHE A 148 -7.48 27.14 -8.09
N GLY A 149 -6.21 26.83 -7.79
CA GLY A 149 -5.15 27.81 -7.55
C GLY A 149 -4.21 27.94 -8.74
N MET A 150 -3.10 28.64 -8.51
CA MET A 150 -2.04 28.84 -9.52
C MET A 150 -1.20 27.58 -9.78
N VAL A 151 -1.11 26.68 -8.79
CA VAL A 151 -0.36 25.43 -8.95
C VAL A 151 -1.21 24.39 -9.68
N GLN A 152 -0.54 23.58 -10.51
CA GLN A 152 -1.23 22.58 -11.34
C GLN A 152 -1.20 21.18 -10.71
N SER A 153 -0.39 20.95 -9.66
CA SER A 153 -0.27 19.67 -9.00
C SER A 153 0.08 19.81 -7.53
N LEU A 154 -0.19 18.76 -6.77
CA LEU A 154 0.26 18.59 -5.39
C LEU A 154 1.57 17.79 -5.35
N ASN A 155 2.28 17.87 -4.23
CA ASN A 155 3.31 16.89 -3.92
C ASN A 155 2.68 15.48 -3.93
N VAL A 156 3.40 14.49 -4.47
CA VAL A 156 2.88 13.12 -4.66
C VAL A 156 2.39 12.47 -3.37
N SER A 157 3.07 12.72 -2.24
CA SER A 157 2.62 12.18 -0.94
C SER A 157 1.37 12.87 -0.42
N VAL A 158 1.17 14.15 -0.74
CA VAL A 158 -0.08 14.87 -0.44
C VAL A 158 -1.22 14.37 -1.31
N ALA A 159 -0.99 14.19 -2.61
CA ALA A 159 -1.97 13.59 -3.52
C ALA A 159 -2.38 12.18 -3.05
N ALA A 160 -1.40 11.34 -2.71
CA ALA A 160 -1.66 10.02 -2.16
C ALA A 160 -2.53 10.07 -0.89
N ALA A 161 -2.23 10.97 0.05
CA ALA A 161 -3.01 11.13 1.27
C ALA A 161 -4.45 11.56 0.96
N THR A 162 -4.63 12.55 0.08
CA THR A 162 -5.95 13.04 -0.32
C THR A 162 -6.82 11.92 -0.89
N ILE A 163 -6.27 11.11 -1.81
CA ILE A 163 -7.01 10.02 -2.47
C ILE A 163 -7.27 8.87 -1.48
N LEU A 164 -6.27 8.46 -0.70
CA LEU A 164 -6.40 7.34 0.23
C LEU A 164 -7.37 7.63 1.38
N PHE A 165 -7.43 8.87 1.87
CA PHE A 165 -8.43 9.25 2.88
C PHE A 165 -9.84 9.34 2.30
N GLU A 166 -10.02 9.68 1.02
CA GLU A 166 -11.31 9.55 0.35
C GLU A 166 -11.71 8.08 0.22
N ALA A 167 -10.77 7.21 -0.19
CA ALA A 167 -11.00 5.77 -0.23
C ALA A 167 -11.40 5.23 1.16
N GLN A 168 -10.70 5.66 2.22
CA GLN A 168 -11.06 5.31 3.60
C GLN A 168 -12.47 5.78 3.96
N ARG A 169 -12.82 7.02 3.63
CA ARG A 169 -14.16 7.58 3.91
C ARG A 169 -15.27 6.74 3.29
N GLN A 170 -15.12 6.35 2.01
CA GLN A 170 -16.10 5.51 1.32
C GLN A 170 -16.17 4.11 1.95
N ARG A 171 -15.03 3.48 2.24
CA ARG A 171 -14.97 2.15 2.86
C ARG A 171 -15.52 2.15 4.29
N LEU A 172 -15.32 3.22 5.07
CA LEU A 172 -15.95 3.38 6.38
C LEU A 172 -17.47 3.46 6.24
N ALA A 173 -17.97 4.27 5.30
CA ALA A 173 -19.40 4.40 5.04
C ALA A 173 -20.03 3.06 4.57
N ALA A 174 -19.26 2.22 3.91
CA ALA A 174 -19.67 0.88 3.47
C ALA A 174 -19.47 -0.22 4.56
N GLY A 175 -19.02 0.13 5.77
CA GLY A 175 -18.81 -0.83 6.86
C GLY A 175 -17.61 -1.77 6.68
N MET A 176 -16.71 -1.48 5.72
CA MET A 176 -15.58 -2.38 5.39
C MET A 176 -14.52 -2.46 6.50
N TYR A 177 -14.57 -1.57 7.49
CA TYR A 177 -13.71 -1.62 8.68
C TYR A 177 -14.41 -2.25 9.90
N ASP A 178 -15.66 -2.68 9.79
CA ASP A 178 -16.42 -3.19 10.94
C ASP A 178 -16.05 -4.65 11.25
N ALA A 179 -15.63 -5.41 10.22
CA ALA A 179 -15.15 -6.77 10.35
C ALA A 179 -13.78 -6.93 9.65
N PRO A 180 -12.95 -7.93 10.05
CA PRO A 180 -11.72 -8.26 9.35
C PRO A 180 -11.98 -8.60 7.88
N GLN A 181 -11.17 -8.05 6.98
CA GLN A 181 -11.20 -8.36 5.54
C GLN A 181 -10.23 -9.48 5.17
N LEU A 182 -9.31 -9.83 6.05
CA LEU A 182 -8.40 -10.96 5.92
C LEU A 182 -9.12 -12.26 6.30
N GLY A 183 -8.95 -13.31 5.51
CA GLY A 183 -9.35 -14.66 5.90
C GLY A 183 -8.49 -15.17 7.08
N ASP A 184 -8.98 -16.20 7.77
CA ASP A 184 -8.33 -16.71 8.98
C ASP A 184 -6.89 -17.17 8.77
N GLU A 185 -6.59 -17.74 7.61
CA GLU A 185 -5.23 -18.18 7.25
C GLU A 185 -4.28 -17.00 7.09
N ASP A 186 -4.69 -15.99 6.32
CA ASP A 186 -3.91 -14.76 6.13
C ASP A 186 -3.75 -14.01 7.44
N LEU A 187 -4.80 -13.94 8.25
CA LEU A 187 -4.74 -13.28 9.55
C LEU A 187 -3.69 -13.95 10.45
N ARG A 188 -3.69 -15.30 10.52
CA ARG A 188 -2.68 -16.06 11.30
C ARG A 188 -1.28 -15.84 10.75
N ARG A 189 -1.11 -15.86 9.43
CA ARG A 189 0.18 -15.62 8.76
C ARG A 189 0.72 -14.24 9.11
N TRP A 190 -0.06 -13.20 8.91
CA TRP A 190 0.36 -11.82 9.22
C TRP A 190 0.57 -11.60 10.72
N ALA A 191 -0.25 -12.21 11.58
CA ALA A 191 -0.08 -12.13 13.02
C ALA A 191 1.27 -12.71 13.45
N PHE A 192 1.68 -13.86 12.88
CA PHE A 192 2.99 -14.45 13.15
C PHE A 192 4.13 -13.55 12.62
N GLU A 193 4.05 -13.10 11.37
CA GLU A 193 5.09 -12.26 10.75
C GLU A 193 5.32 -10.96 11.52
N TRP A 194 4.25 -10.34 12.03
CA TRP A 194 4.36 -9.12 12.83
C TRP A 194 4.77 -9.37 14.28
N ALA A 195 4.43 -10.53 14.82
CA ALA A 195 4.82 -10.91 16.16
C ALA A 195 6.30 -11.31 16.25
N TYR A 196 6.78 -12.02 15.22
CA TYR A 196 8.10 -12.65 15.17
C TYR A 196 8.84 -12.33 13.85
N PRO A 197 9.13 -11.04 13.57
CA PRO A 197 9.73 -10.62 12.30
C PRO A 197 11.12 -11.23 12.07
N ASP A 198 11.85 -11.56 13.13
CA ASP A 198 13.18 -12.18 13.04
C ASP A 198 13.13 -13.68 12.73
N LEU A 199 12.03 -14.35 13.04
CA LEU A 199 11.84 -15.78 12.81
C LEU A 199 11.14 -16.06 11.47
N ALA A 200 10.21 -15.22 11.05
CA ALA A 200 9.38 -15.41 9.87
C ALA A 200 10.17 -15.65 8.58
N PRO A 201 11.30 -14.95 8.30
CA PRO A 201 12.11 -15.22 7.10
C PRO A 201 12.63 -16.65 7.05
N GLY A 202 13.12 -17.21 8.15
CA GLY A 202 13.66 -18.58 8.20
C GLY A 202 12.61 -19.64 7.88
N TYR A 203 11.35 -19.46 8.32
CA TYR A 203 10.25 -20.35 7.95
C TYR A 203 9.95 -20.28 6.45
N ARG A 204 9.91 -19.06 5.89
CA ARG A 204 9.67 -18.85 4.45
C ARG A 204 10.75 -19.47 3.57
N GLU A 205 12.02 -19.32 3.95
CA GLU A 205 13.16 -19.90 3.22
C GLU A 205 13.12 -21.44 3.19
N ARG A 206 12.63 -22.07 4.27
CA ARG A 206 12.49 -23.52 4.35
C ARG A 206 11.17 -24.05 3.77
N GLY A 207 10.25 -23.15 3.36
CA GLY A 207 8.91 -23.55 2.90
C GLY A 207 8.04 -24.17 4.01
N GLU A 208 8.31 -23.84 5.27
CA GLU A 208 7.60 -24.38 6.43
C GLU A 208 6.41 -23.49 6.81
N SER A 209 5.32 -24.10 7.29
CA SER A 209 4.21 -23.38 7.87
C SER A 209 4.62 -22.72 9.18
N TYR A 210 4.06 -21.53 9.45
CA TYR A 210 4.27 -20.89 10.74
C TYR A 210 3.61 -21.66 11.87
N PRO A 211 4.25 -21.76 13.06
CA PRO A 211 3.64 -22.37 14.21
C PRO A 211 2.41 -21.57 14.68
N ALA A 212 1.47 -22.26 15.29
CA ALA A 212 0.32 -21.62 15.91
C ALA A 212 0.74 -20.75 17.10
N LEU A 213 0.01 -19.66 17.32
CA LEU A 213 0.16 -18.78 18.47
C LEU A 213 -1.03 -18.97 19.42
N ASP A 214 -0.76 -18.88 20.73
CA ASP A 214 -1.81 -18.81 21.73
C ASP A 214 -2.50 -17.45 21.77
N GLU A 215 -3.45 -17.27 22.67
CA GLU A 215 -4.20 -16.01 22.88
C GLU A 215 -3.33 -14.83 23.34
N HIS A 216 -2.12 -15.10 23.80
CA HIS A 216 -1.13 -14.10 24.23
C HIS A 216 -0.01 -13.89 23.20
N GLY A 217 -0.08 -14.59 22.06
CA GLY A 217 0.89 -14.50 20.97
C GLY A 217 2.18 -15.29 21.26
N GLN A 218 2.16 -16.28 22.14
CA GLN A 218 3.29 -17.19 22.34
C GLN A 218 3.20 -18.36 21.37
N ILE A 219 4.35 -18.82 20.90
CA ILE A 219 4.43 -19.98 20.01
C ILE A 219 4.02 -21.23 20.78
N LEU A 220 3.01 -21.93 20.27
CA LEU A 220 2.62 -23.24 20.79
C LEU A 220 3.64 -24.29 20.35
N ALA A 221 4.06 -25.13 21.30
CA ALA A 221 5.05 -26.20 21.07
C ALA A 221 4.44 -27.36 20.28
#